data_c409965052d1b3666f19452c32585234
#
_entry.id   c409965052d1b3666f19452c32585234
#
_cell.length_a   1.000
_cell.length_b   1.000
_cell.length_c   1.000
_cell.angle_alpha   90.00
_cell.angle_beta   90.00
_cell.angle_gamma   90.00
#
_symmetry.space_group_name_H-M   'P 1'
#
loop_
_entity.id
_entity.type
_entity.pdbx_description
1 polymer ?
#
loop_
_entity_poly.entity_id
_entity_poly.type
_entity_poly.pdbx_seq_one_letter_code
_entity_poly.pdbx_strand_id
1 'polypeptide(L)'
;SFTLEEVIKIPLIIKWQKKIKPGVSSERIVGTDIYPTILAAAGLDLRPEQHVDGINLMPLASKKEPLPERPIVFHFPHYTHATGPFSSIIEDNWKLIHFYNNEAGDYLLYNLAEDPEEQKNMVESEPEKRDILARRLNVLLTEMQAEMPEKNPDFSYSPDNERLYNLESTLNLAERERRIFEKRLGGINEE
;
A
#
# COMPACT_ATOMS: atom_id res chain seq x y z
N SER A 1 3.75 -3.48 -11.02
CA SER A 1 4.29 -2.81 -9.84
C SER A 1 3.62 -3.35 -8.60
N PHE A 2 4.38 -3.76 -7.57
CA PHE A 2 3.81 -4.28 -6.31
C PHE A 2 3.19 -3.19 -5.42
N THR A 3 3.25 -1.95 -5.84
CA THR A 3 2.76 -0.80 -5.07
C THR A 3 1.42 -0.25 -5.55
N LEU A 4 0.97 -0.66 -6.74
CA LEU A 4 -0.30 -0.20 -7.28
C LEU A 4 -1.49 -0.79 -6.52
N GLU A 5 -2.54 -0.01 -6.38
CA GLU A 5 -3.76 -0.40 -5.67
C GLU A 5 -4.34 -1.73 -6.19
N GLU A 6 -4.26 -1.98 -7.49
CA GLU A 6 -4.70 -3.22 -8.13
C GLU A 6 -3.99 -4.48 -7.60
N VAL A 7 -2.75 -4.35 -7.13
CA VAL A 7 -1.94 -5.49 -6.65
C VAL A 7 -2.09 -5.69 -5.15
N ILE A 8 -2.25 -4.62 -4.37
CA ILE A 8 -2.34 -4.69 -2.91
C ILE A 8 -3.78 -4.81 -2.42
N LYS A 9 -4.77 -4.46 -3.25
CA LYS A 9 -6.18 -4.49 -2.89
C LYS A 9 -6.79 -5.87 -3.16
N ILE A 10 -6.99 -6.60 -2.10
CA ILE A 10 -7.62 -7.93 -2.14
C ILE A 10 -8.96 -7.91 -1.39
N PRO A 11 -9.98 -8.67 -1.85
CA PRO A 11 -11.25 -8.75 -1.12
C PRO A 11 -11.10 -9.56 0.16
N LEU A 12 -11.70 -9.08 1.25
CA LEU A 12 -11.92 -9.86 2.47
C LEU A 12 -13.40 -10.22 2.58
N ILE A 13 -13.69 -11.50 2.84
CA ILE A 13 -15.05 -12.00 3.07
C ILE A 13 -15.11 -12.55 4.50
N ILE A 14 -16.01 -11.98 5.32
CA ILE A 14 -16.28 -12.44 6.67
C ILE A 14 -17.69 -13.01 6.72
N LYS A 15 -17.84 -14.26 7.12
CA LYS A 15 -19.14 -14.91 7.30
C LYS A 15 -19.29 -15.42 8.73
N TRP A 16 -20.32 -14.91 9.42
CA TRP A 16 -20.71 -15.41 10.73
C TRP A 16 -22.22 -15.45 10.84
N GLN A 17 -22.76 -16.65 10.69
CA GLN A 17 -24.20 -16.86 10.68
C GLN A 17 -24.85 -16.31 11.96
N LYS A 18 -25.95 -15.59 11.82
CA LYS A 18 -26.72 -14.93 12.89
C LYS A 18 -26.02 -13.73 13.58
N LYS A 19 -24.75 -13.50 13.36
CA LYS A 19 -23.99 -12.40 13.97
C LYS A 19 -23.71 -11.26 12.99
N ILE A 20 -23.39 -11.59 11.75
CA ILE A 20 -23.08 -10.63 10.69
C ILE A 20 -24.18 -10.71 9.62
N LYS A 21 -24.82 -9.57 9.34
CA LYS A 21 -25.80 -9.46 8.26
C LYS A 21 -25.08 -9.28 6.91
N PRO A 22 -25.66 -9.74 5.80
CA PRO A 22 -25.11 -9.47 4.48
C PRO A 22 -24.90 -7.97 4.25
N GLY A 23 -23.79 -7.62 3.67
CA GLY A 23 -23.42 -6.23 3.36
C GLY A 23 -22.05 -6.14 2.71
N VAL A 24 -21.74 -4.97 2.17
CA VAL A 24 -20.44 -4.61 1.60
C VAL A 24 -19.95 -3.34 2.29
N SER A 25 -18.66 -3.23 2.50
CA SER A 25 -17.99 -2.04 3.00
C SER A 25 -16.82 -1.69 2.09
N SER A 26 -16.58 -0.40 1.88
CA SER A 26 -15.42 0.13 1.18
C SER A 26 -14.30 0.59 2.12
N GLU A 27 -14.44 0.35 3.43
CA GLU A 27 -13.41 0.68 4.41
C GLU A 27 -12.09 -0.03 4.09
N ARG A 28 -10.99 0.71 4.23
CA ARG A 28 -9.64 0.15 4.06
C ARG A 28 -9.23 -0.64 5.27
N ILE A 29 -8.89 -1.89 5.03
CA ILE A 29 -8.43 -2.84 6.04
C ILE A 29 -7.10 -3.44 5.60
N VAL A 30 -6.34 -3.97 6.55
CA VAL A 30 -5.05 -4.61 6.30
C VAL A 30 -4.97 -5.96 7.02
N GLY A 31 -4.02 -6.80 6.62
CA GLY A 31 -3.88 -8.15 7.18
C GLY A 31 -3.68 -8.18 8.70
N THR A 32 -3.06 -7.15 9.28
CA THR A 32 -2.86 -7.03 10.73
C THR A 32 -4.16 -6.88 11.52
N ASP A 33 -5.26 -6.48 10.88
CA ASP A 33 -6.59 -6.34 11.50
C ASP A 33 -7.25 -7.69 11.81
N ILE A 34 -6.79 -8.76 11.18
CA ILE A 34 -7.39 -10.09 11.34
C ILE A 34 -7.20 -10.59 12.77
N TYR A 35 -6.03 -10.42 13.36
CA TYR A 35 -5.73 -10.93 14.69
C TYR A 35 -6.63 -10.32 15.79
N PRO A 36 -6.70 -8.97 15.97
CA PRO A 36 -7.60 -8.39 16.95
C PRO A 36 -9.08 -8.68 16.66
N THR A 37 -9.44 -8.83 15.38
CA THR A 37 -10.81 -9.22 14.99
C THR A 37 -11.16 -10.63 15.46
N ILE A 38 -10.24 -11.59 15.35
CA ILE A 38 -10.44 -12.96 15.83
C ILE A 38 -10.55 -12.98 17.36
N LEU A 39 -9.69 -12.25 18.08
CA LEU A 39 -9.80 -12.14 19.54
C LEU A 39 -11.19 -11.62 19.95
N ALA A 40 -11.65 -10.53 19.37
CA ALA A 40 -12.96 -9.95 19.63
C ALA A 40 -14.10 -10.92 19.27
N ALA A 41 -14.00 -11.61 18.14
CA ALA A 41 -14.98 -12.62 17.72
C ALA A 41 -15.06 -13.80 18.70
N ALA A 42 -13.93 -14.20 19.29
CA ALA A 42 -13.84 -15.26 20.28
C ALA A 42 -14.30 -14.80 21.70
N GLY A 43 -14.59 -13.52 21.90
CA GLY A 43 -14.91 -12.97 23.21
C GLY A 43 -13.70 -12.85 24.14
N LEU A 44 -12.51 -12.79 23.57
CA LEU A 44 -11.26 -12.61 24.30
C LEU A 44 -10.90 -11.13 24.37
N ASP A 45 -10.12 -10.77 25.38
CA ASP A 45 -9.58 -9.41 25.51
C ASP A 45 -8.61 -9.10 24.38
N LEU A 46 -8.68 -7.87 23.86
CA LEU A 46 -7.70 -7.37 22.91
C LEU A 46 -6.33 -7.25 23.58
N ARG A 47 -5.28 -7.42 22.78
CA ARG A 47 -3.88 -7.36 23.22
C ARG A 47 -3.12 -6.29 22.44
N PRO A 48 -3.29 -4.99 22.75
CA PRO A 48 -2.70 -3.88 22.01
C PRO A 48 -1.19 -3.98 21.85
N GLU A 49 -0.51 -4.59 22.82
CA GLU A 49 0.93 -4.84 22.79
C GLU A 49 1.35 -5.87 21.72
N GLN A 50 0.39 -6.65 21.19
CA GLN A 50 0.65 -7.69 20.17
C GLN A 50 0.12 -7.32 18.79
N HIS A 51 -0.86 -6.41 18.73
CA HIS A 51 -1.45 -5.97 17.46
C HIS A 51 -1.37 -4.44 17.31
N VAL A 52 -0.15 -3.92 17.42
CA VAL A 52 0.15 -2.48 17.45
C VAL A 52 -0.52 -1.73 16.29
N ASP A 53 -0.50 -2.32 15.08
CA ASP A 53 -1.04 -1.73 13.85
C ASP A 53 -2.44 -2.21 13.49
N GLY A 54 -2.92 -3.25 14.18
CA GLY A 54 -4.19 -3.91 13.84
C GLY A 54 -5.37 -3.35 14.62
N ILE A 55 -6.51 -3.21 13.96
CA ILE A 55 -7.77 -2.80 14.59
C ILE A 55 -8.82 -3.91 14.48
N ASN A 56 -9.74 -3.93 15.45
CA ASN A 56 -10.84 -4.89 15.46
C ASN A 56 -11.92 -4.49 14.44
N LEU A 57 -12.20 -5.36 13.47
CA LEU A 57 -13.21 -5.14 12.43
C LEU A 57 -14.63 -5.55 12.85
N MET A 58 -14.84 -6.14 14.03
CA MET A 58 -16.17 -6.60 14.45
C MET A 58 -17.21 -5.47 14.56
N PRO A 59 -16.89 -4.24 15.02
CA PRO A 59 -17.84 -3.12 15.01
C PRO A 59 -18.34 -2.81 13.58
N LEU A 60 -17.45 -2.76 12.59
CA LEU A 60 -17.82 -2.59 11.18
C LEU A 60 -18.68 -3.75 10.69
N ALA A 61 -18.21 -4.97 10.87
CA ALA A 61 -18.85 -6.18 10.33
C ALA A 61 -20.21 -6.46 10.93
N SER A 62 -20.40 -6.26 12.24
CA SER A 62 -21.65 -6.61 12.94
C SER A 62 -22.64 -5.45 13.09
N LYS A 63 -22.15 -4.22 13.26
CA LYS A 63 -22.96 -3.04 13.58
C LYS A 63 -22.93 -1.98 12.47
N LYS A 64 -22.06 -2.12 11.47
CA LYS A 64 -21.78 -1.12 10.43
C LYS A 64 -21.24 0.20 11.00
N GLU A 65 -20.57 0.15 12.13
CA GLU A 65 -19.85 1.29 12.69
C GLU A 65 -18.59 1.56 11.85
N PRO A 66 -18.29 2.82 11.51
CA PRO A 66 -17.08 3.15 10.76
C PRO A 66 -15.83 2.76 11.55
N LEU A 67 -14.76 2.46 10.84
CA LEU A 67 -13.45 2.27 11.45
C LEU A 67 -12.81 3.61 11.80
N PRO A 68 -11.92 3.66 12.80
CA PRO A 68 -11.12 4.84 13.05
C PRO A 68 -10.25 5.16 11.84
N GLU A 69 -10.19 6.44 11.48
CA GLU A 69 -9.26 6.90 10.46
C GLU A 69 -7.82 6.64 10.89
N ARG A 70 -7.03 6.10 9.99
CA ARG A 70 -5.61 5.82 10.23
C ARG A 70 -4.83 5.80 8.92
N PRO A 71 -3.56 6.20 8.94
CA PRO A 71 -2.69 5.96 7.81
C PRO A 71 -2.40 4.47 7.66
N ILE A 72 -2.28 4.02 6.41
CA ILE A 72 -1.78 2.67 6.09
C ILE A 72 -0.39 2.83 5.49
N VAL A 73 0.60 2.18 6.12
CA VAL A 73 1.99 2.24 5.70
C VAL A 73 2.43 0.90 5.15
N PHE A 74 3.09 0.92 4.00
CA PHE A 74 3.83 -0.21 3.47
C PHE A 74 5.30 0.17 3.43
N HIS A 75 6.15 -0.65 4.04
CA HIS A 75 7.59 -0.49 4.05
C HIS A 75 8.24 -1.72 3.47
N PHE A 76 8.97 -1.54 2.38
CA PHE A 76 9.66 -2.61 1.67
C PHE A 76 11.10 -2.17 1.35
N PRO A 77 12.04 -2.33 2.30
CA PRO A 77 13.41 -1.83 2.16
C PRO A 77 14.32 -2.74 1.32
N HIS A 78 13.75 -3.55 0.43
CA HIS A 78 14.47 -4.56 -0.35
C HIS A 78 14.29 -4.34 -1.84
N TYR A 79 15.24 -4.85 -2.62
CA TYR A 79 15.10 -4.94 -4.07
C TYR A 79 14.22 -6.12 -4.47
N THR A 80 13.37 -5.90 -5.46
CA THR A 80 12.67 -6.96 -6.18
C THR A 80 13.20 -7.03 -7.62
N HIS A 81 12.73 -8.03 -8.38
CA HIS A 81 13.00 -8.07 -9.81
C HIS A 81 12.33 -6.95 -10.63
N ALA A 82 11.41 -6.21 -10.03
CA ALA A 82 10.60 -5.18 -10.69
C ALA A 82 10.76 -3.78 -10.09
N THR A 83 11.16 -3.66 -8.82
CA THR A 83 11.28 -2.36 -8.14
C THR A 83 12.46 -2.33 -7.19
N GLY A 84 13.02 -1.14 -6.97
CA GLY A 84 13.92 -0.86 -5.85
C GLY A 84 13.18 -0.79 -4.51
N PRO A 85 13.91 -0.55 -3.41
CA PRO A 85 13.32 -0.38 -2.09
C PRO A 85 12.45 0.87 -2.04
N PHE A 86 11.31 0.76 -1.35
CA PHE A 86 10.34 1.84 -1.24
C PHE A 86 9.58 1.80 0.08
N SER A 87 8.95 2.92 0.42
CA SER A 87 7.85 3.00 1.39
C SER A 87 6.67 3.73 0.79
N SER A 88 5.48 3.44 1.28
CA SER A 88 4.30 4.18 0.89
C SER A 88 3.38 4.44 2.07
N ILE A 89 2.63 5.53 1.99
CA ILE A 89 1.57 5.89 2.93
C ILE A 89 0.28 6.13 2.16
N ILE A 90 -0.81 5.58 2.70
CA ILE A 90 -2.17 5.91 2.28
C ILE A 90 -2.83 6.59 3.47
N GLU A 91 -3.18 7.85 3.32
CA GLU A 91 -3.90 8.65 4.33
C GLU A 91 -5.01 9.43 3.62
N ASP A 92 -6.21 9.34 4.15
CA ASP A 92 -7.44 9.80 3.47
C ASP A 92 -7.58 9.14 2.07
N ASN A 93 -7.64 9.97 1.04
CA ASN A 93 -7.69 9.51 -0.35
C ASN A 93 -6.36 9.71 -1.10
N TRP A 94 -5.29 10.00 -0.39
CA TRP A 94 -3.99 10.23 -0.99
C TRP A 94 -3.05 9.07 -0.72
N LYS A 95 -2.27 8.72 -1.75
CA LYS A 95 -1.20 7.75 -1.67
C LYS A 95 0.10 8.39 -2.13
N LEU A 96 1.09 8.37 -1.24
CA LEU A 96 2.47 8.72 -1.56
C LEU A 96 3.32 7.46 -1.57
N ILE A 97 4.17 7.34 -2.58
CA ILE A 97 5.21 6.30 -2.66
C ILE A 97 6.57 7.01 -2.68
N HIS A 98 7.48 6.59 -1.83
CA HIS A 98 8.86 7.08 -1.76
C HIS A 98 9.81 5.94 -2.10
N PHE A 99 10.56 6.09 -3.19
CA PHE A 99 11.61 5.17 -3.60
C PHE A 99 12.98 5.63 -3.07
N TYR A 100 13.81 4.69 -2.67
CA TYR A 100 15.10 4.96 -2.04
C TYR A 100 16.30 4.79 -2.99
N ASN A 101 16.04 4.56 -4.28
CA ASN A 101 17.10 4.29 -5.27
C ASN A 101 17.92 5.53 -5.63
N ASN A 102 17.38 6.73 -5.46
CA ASN A 102 18.02 7.99 -5.81
C ASN A 102 18.38 8.80 -4.57
N GLU A 103 19.45 9.61 -4.66
CA GLU A 103 19.89 10.49 -3.56
C GLU A 103 18.86 11.56 -3.20
N ALA A 104 18.10 12.03 -4.19
CA ALA A 104 17.05 13.03 -4.00
C ALA A 104 15.71 12.42 -3.52
N GLY A 105 15.56 11.06 -3.56
CA GLY A 105 14.31 10.37 -3.34
C GLY A 105 13.31 10.63 -4.48
N ASP A 106 12.78 9.55 -5.05
CA ASP A 106 11.73 9.66 -6.05
C ASP A 106 10.37 9.46 -5.40
N TYR A 107 9.44 10.37 -5.68
CA TYR A 107 8.09 10.31 -5.15
C TYR A 107 7.07 10.13 -6.26
N LEU A 108 6.04 9.31 -5.97
CA LEU A 108 4.80 9.28 -6.74
C LEU A 108 3.65 9.66 -5.81
N LEU A 109 2.73 10.48 -6.30
CA LEU A 109 1.58 10.96 -5.53
C LEU A 109 0.30 10.76 -6.33
N TYR A 110 -0.70 10.11 -5.72
CA TYR A 110 -1.98 9.81 -6.34
C TYR A 110 -3.15 10.21 -5.45
N ASN A 111 -4.24 10.71 -6.08
CA ASN A 111 -5.52 10.90 -5.43
C ASN A 111 -6.44 9.71 -5.75
N LEU A 112 -6.53 8.75 -4.85
CA LEU A 112 -7.28 7.50 -5.04
C LEU A 112 -8.81 7.69 -5.15
N ALA A 113 -9.36 8.86 -4.78
CA ALA A 113 -10.77 9.16 -4.98
C ALA A 113 -11.10 9.50 -6.44
N GLU A 114 -10.17 10.17 -7.14
CA GLU A 114 -10.32 10.60 -8.52
C GLU A 114 -9.63 9.66 -9.51
N ASP A 115 -8.57 9.00 -9.05
CA ASP A 115 -7.70 8.14 -9.85
C ASP A 115 -7.40 6.83 -9.07
N PRO A 116 -8.40 5.93 -8.92
CA PRO A 116 -8.20 4.67 -8.21
C PRO A 116 -7.25 3.70 -8.92
N GLU A 117 -6.96 3.94 -10.21
CA GLU A 117 -6.02 3.15 -11.01
C GLU A 117 -4.59 3.70 -11.00
N GLU A 118 -4.33 4.81 -10.28
CA GLU A 118 -3.00 5.41 -10.12
C GLU A 118 -2.32 5.75 -11.45
N GLN A 119 -3.06 6.33 -12.39
CA GLN A 119 -2.55 6.68 -13.73
C GLN A 119 -1.94 8.07 -13.80
N LYS A 120 -2.37 8.98 -12.92
CA LYS A 120 -1.97 10.38 -12.93
C LYS A 120 -1.10 10.70 -11.73
N ASN A 121 0.22 10.71 -11.93
CA ASN A 121 1.13 11.17 -10.90
C ASN A 121 0.99 12.68 -10.67
N MET A 122 0.67 13.08 -9.45
CA MET A 122 0.41 14.47 -9.05
C MET A 122 1.57 15.09 -8.26
N VAL A 123 2.73 14.47 -8.21
CA VAL A 123 3.87 14.92 -7.40
C VAL A 123 4.32 16.34 -7.72
N GLU A 124 4.25 16.76 -8.97
CA GLU A 124 4.62 18.12 -9.43
C GLU A 124 3.47 19.12 -9.28
N SER A 125 2.23 18.68 -9.44
CA SER A 125 1.05 19.55 -9.35
C SER A 125 0.59 19.81 -7.91
N GLU A 126 0.93 18.91 -6.97
CA GLU A 126 0.52 18.95 -5.56
C GLU A 126 1.73 18.87 -4.61
N PRO A 127 2.71 19.78 -4.70
CA PRO A 127 3.94 19.72 -3.93
C PRO A 127 3.72 19.83 -2.42
N GLU A 128 2.74 20.63 -1.99
CA GLU A 128 2.41 20.78 -0.56
C GLU A 128 1.87 19.47 0.03
N LYS A 129 0.98 18.78 -0.69
CA LYS A 129 0.44 17.48 -0.27
C LYS A 129 1.52 16.42 -0.22
N ARG A 130 2.40 16.37 -1.24
CA ARG A 130 3.60 15.51 -1.24
C ARG A 130 4.42 15.71 0.01
N ASP A 131 4.76 16.95 0.35
CA ASP A 131 5.64 17.28 1.47
C ASP A 131 5.01 16.97 2.83
N ILE A 132 3.68 17.15 2.95
CA ILE A 132 2.93 16.77 4.15
C ILE A 132 3.01 15.25 4.34
N LEU A 133 2.68 14.48 3.31
CA LEU A 133 2.67 13.01 3.39
C LEU A 133 4.09 12.43 3.56
N ALA A 134 5.09 13.02 2.92
CA ALA A 134 6.49 12.62 3.08
C ALA A 134 6.96 12.79 4.54
N ARG A 135 6.66 13.94 5.16
CA ARG A 135 6.94 14.15 6.60
C ARG A 135 6.18 13.17 7.48
N ARG A 136 4.89 12.93 7.18
CA ARG A 136 4.05 12.00 7.93
C ARG A 136 4.59 10.57 7.85
N LEU A 137 4.96 10.12 6.65
CA LEU A 137 5.58 8.81 6.42
C LEU A 137 6.88 8.65 7.22
N ASN A 138 7.77 9.65 7.18
CA ASN A 138 9.02 9.61 7.92
C ASN A 138 8.82 9.52 9.44
N VAL A 139 7.84 10.25 9.99
CA VAL A 139 7.48 10.15 11.41
C VAL A 139 7.04 8.74 11.76
N LEU A 140 6.11 8.17 10.98
CA LEU A 140 5.60 6.82 11.22
C LEU A 140 6.69 5.75 11.10
N LEU A 141 7.56 5.83 10.10
CA LEU A 141 8.68 4.89 9.95
C LEU A 141 9.67 4.99 11.14
N THR A 142 9.88 6.19 11.67
CA THR A 142 10.71 6.39 12.86
C THR A 142 10.06 5.80 14.11
N GLU A 143 8.76 6.02 14.32
CA GLU A 143 7.99 5.46 15.43
C GLU A 143 7.95 3.92 15.39
N MET A 144 7.87 3.35 14.18
CA MET A 144 7.91 1.90 13.93
C MET A 144 9.32 1.32 14.07
N GLN A 145 10.36 2.15 14.23
CA GLN A 145 11.77 1.72 14.19
C GLN A 145 12.09 0.93 12.91
N ALA A 146 11.56 1.38 11.78
CA ALA A 146 11.72 0.71 10.50
C ALA A 146 13.19 0.66 10.07
N GLU A 147 13.64 -0.51 9.63
CA GLU A 147 14.99 -0.68 9.08
C GLU A 147 15.05 -0.03 7.69
N MET A 148 15.86 1.03 7.58
CA MET A 148 16.00 1.75 6.32
C MET A 148 17.08 1.11 5.44
N PRO A 149 16.90 1.13 4.10
CA PRO A 149 17.92 0.60 3.20
C PRO A 149 19.20 1.43 3.29
N GLU A 150 20.34 0.77 3.41
CA GLU A 150 21.65 1.41 3.41
C GLU A 150 22.27 1.38 2.00
N LYS A 151 23.03 2.44 1.67
CA LYS A 151 23.81 2.47 0.43
C LYS A 151 24.88 1.38 0.47
N ASN A 152 24.94 0.57 -0.59
CA ASN A 152 26.05 -0.34 -0.78
C ASN A 152 27.30 0.46 -1.24
N PRO A 153 28.35 0.58 -0.39
CA PRO A 153 29.55 1.37 -0.73
C PRO A 153 30.34 0.75 -1.92
N ASP A 154 30.18 -0.55 -2.14
CA ASP A 154 30.86 -1.29 -3.23
C ASP A 154 30.04 -1.31 -4.52
N PHE A 155 28.89 -0.61 -4.55
CA PHE A 155 28.05 -0.55 -5.74
C PHE A 155 28.74 0.22 -6.85
N SER A 156 28.95 -0.44 -7.99
CA SER A 156 29.36 0.19 -9.24
C SER A 156 28.18 0.20 -10.22
N TYR A 157 27.90 1.37 -10.76
CA TYR A 157 26.89 1.52 -11.81
C TYR A 157 27.27 0.65 -13.02
N SER A 158 26.30 -0.13 -13.50
CA SER A 158 26.38 -0.79 -14.79
C SER A 158 25.06 -0.60 -15.55
N PRO A 159 25.08 -0.49 -16.88
CA PRO A 159 23.87 -0.37 -17.71
C PRO A 159 22.85 -1.50 -17.48
N ASP A 160 23.32 -2.69 -17.10
CA ASP A 160 22.47 -3.84 -16.81
C ASP A 160 21.66 -3.65 -15.50
N ASN A 161 22.17 -2.81 -14.59
CA ASN A 161 21.52 -2.49 -13.31
C ASN A 161 20.61 -1.26 -13.40
N GLU A 162 20.73 -0.45 -14.46
CA GLU A 162 19.98 0.81 -14.63
C GLU A 162 18.46 0.62 -14.50
N ARG A 163 17.93 -0.47 -15.05
CA ARG A 163 16.49 -0.80 -15.00
C ARG A 163 15.95 -0.99 -13.60
N LEU A 164 16.77 -1.43 -12.65
CA LEU A 164 16.37 -1.67 -11.26
C LEU A 164 16.36 -0.39 -10.45
N TYR A 165 17.05 0.66 -10.92
CA TYR A 165 17.31 1.88 -10.16
C TYR A 165 16.62 3.13 -10.71
N ASN A 166 15.96 3.00 -11.86
CA ASN A 166 15.31 4.13 -12.53
C ASN A 166 13.79 4.09 -12.34
N LEU A 167 13.22 5.18 -11.80
CA LEU A 167 11.78 5.34 -11.61
C LEU A 167 11.01 5.15 -12.92
N GLU A 168 11.54 5.71 -14.03
CA GLU A 168 10.94 5.60 -15.36
C GLU A 168 10.85 4.13 -15.80
N SER A 169 11.88 3.33 -15.55
CA SER A 169 11.85 1.89 -15.85
C SER A 169 10.84 1.13 -14.97
N THR A 170 10.65 1.56 -13.73
CA THR A 170 9.64 0.99 -12.81
C THR A 170 8.22 1.30 -13.32
N LEU A 171 7.97 2.54 -13.74
CA LEU A 171 6.69 2.94 -14.33
C LEU A 171 6.41 2.20 -15.65
N ASN A 172 7.42 2.09 -16.52
CA ASN A 172 7.31 1.35 -17.78
C ASN A 172 7.04 -0.16 -17.57
N LEU A 173 7.59 -0.75 -16.50
CA LEU A 173 7.27 -2.13 -16.12
C LEU A 173 5.83 -2.29 -15.68
N ALA A 174 5.32 -1.35 -14.87
CA ALA A 174 3.93 -1.34 -14.44
C ALA A 174 2.96 -1.24 -15.62
N GLU A 175 3.21 -0.33 -16.56
CA GLU A 175 2.42 -0.20 -17.79
C GLU A 175 2.48 -1.47 -18.66
N ARG A 176 3.65 -2.12 -18.74
CA ARG A 176 3.82 -3.35 -19.49
C ARG A 176 3.05 -4.52 -18.87
N GLU A 177 3.11 -4.67 -17.55
CA GLU A 177 2.37 -5.71 -16.83
C GLU A 177 0.87 -5.49 -16.95
N ARG A 178 0.42 -4.24 -16.87
CA ARG A 178 -0.97 -3.87 -17.10
C ARG A 178 -1.44 -4.27 -18.51
N ARG A 179 -0.69 -3.95 -19.56
CA ARG A 179 -1.03 -4.35 -20.94
C ARG A 179 -1.10 -5.87 -21.11
N ILE A 180 -0.22 -6.63 -20.42
CA ILE A 180 -0.23 -8.09 -20.43
C ILE A 180 -1.49 -8.61 -19.75
N PHE A 181 -1.89 -8.02 -18.64
CA PHE A 181 -3.08 -8.39 -17.89
C PHE A 181 -4.37 -8.09 -18.68
N GLU A 182 -4.48 -6.88 -19.25
CA GLU A 182 -5.60 -6.48 -20.12
C GLU A 182 -5.75 -7.42 -21.32
N LYS A 183 -4.65 -7.81 -21.95
CA LYS A 183 -4.64 -8.76 -23.06
C LYS A 183 -5.09 -10.16 -22.66
N ARG A 184 -4.80 -10.60 -21.42
CA ARG A 184 -5.27 -11.88 -20.88
C ARG A 184 -6.75 -11.85 -20.55
N LEU A 185 -7.27 -10.74 -20.02
CA LEU A 185 -8.71 -10.59 -19.73
C LEU A 185 -9.54 -10.42 -21.00
N GLY A 186 -9.05 -9.68 -22.00
CA GLY A 186 -9.73 -9.53 -23.29
C GLY A 186 -9.91 -10.85 -24.05
N GLY A 187 -9.02 -11.83 -23.84
CA GLY A 187 -9.14 -13.17 -24.43
C GLY A 187 -10.12 -14.11 -23.72
N ILE A 188 -10.66 -13.72 -22.58
CA ILE A 188 -11.65 -14.52 -21.82
C ILE A 188 -13.09 -14.17 -22.25
N ASN A 189 -13.29 -13.02 -22.89
CA ASN A 189 -14.61 -12.55 -23.35
C ASN A 189 -14.95 -12.89 -24.81
N GLU A 190 -14.11 -13.67 -25.50
CA GLU A 190 -14.31 -14.07 -26.90
C GLU A 190 -14.60 -15.58 -27.08
N GLU A 191 -14.87 -16.32 -26.02
CA GLU A 191 -15.41 -17.69 -26.04
C GLU A 191 -16.81 -17.73 -25.37
#